data_0a7529b9a0b16f116304f8edd3b0f522
#
_entry.id   0a7529b9a0b16f116304f8edd3b0f522
#
_cell.length_a   1.000
_cell.length_b   1.000
_cell.length_c   1.000
_cell.angle_alpha   90.00
_cell.angle_beta   90.00
_cell.angle_gamma   90.00
#
_symmetry.space_group_name_H-M   'P 1'
#
loop_
_entity.id
_entity.type
_entity.pdbx_description
1 polymer ?
#
loop_
_entity_poly.entity_id
_entity_poly.type
_entity_poly.pdbx_seq_one_letter_code
_entity_poly.pdbx_strand_id
1 'polypeptide(L)'
;DSTSSCKNTFQDGEQLIPVGSIEFVESGLRRWYGIERGLTPLFIPEPLRPFAHRWVQVTHGKQQAESALADLGKAFIKSASVVKCDYAGIYHAGQKLPDDTDYFVSQTIDIVSEWRIFVHRGNILDLKNYSGDPWQMPDRTTVEKMVEAFTNTPKAYTLDVAVLRNGQTAVIEVHNFIACGLYGFTSPKLPLMYCDGIY
;
A
#
# COMPACT_ATOMS: atom_id res chain seq x y z
N ASP A 1 -0.40 30.42 19.71
CA ASP A 1 -1.50 30.23 18.76
C ASP A 1 -1.25 31.03 17.50
N SER A 2 -0.55 30.42 16.54
CA SER A 2 -0.42 30.99 15.20
C SER A 2 -0.87 29.91 14.20
N THR A 3 -2.17 29.70 14.12
CA THR A 3 -2.77 29.07 12.94
C THR A 3 -2.72 30.08 11.81
N SER A 4 -1.62 30.15 11.10
CA SER A 4 -1.52 30.83 9.82
C SER A 4 -2.51 30.18 8.87
N SER A 5 -3.68 30.79 8.74
CA SER A 5 -4.67 30.49 7.71
C SER A 5 -4.00 30.82 6.36
N CYS A 6 -3.46 29.79 5.69
CA CYS A 6 -3.06 29.92 4.32
C CYS A 6 -4.31 30.21 3.49
N LYS A 7 -4.57 31.50 3.20
CA LYS A 7 -5.65 31.89 2.29
C LYS A 7 -5.25 31.38 0.90
N ASN A 8 -5.96 30.36 0.42
CA ASN A 8 -5.79 29.87 -0.94
C ASN A 8 -6.21 30.97 -1.93
N THR A 9 -5.23 31.55 -2.59
CA THR A 9 -5.40 32.48 -3.71
C THR A 9 -5.35 31.72 -5.04
N PHE A 10 -6.11 30.62 -5.16
CA PHE A 10 -6.24 29.93 -6.44
C PHE A 10 -7.32 30.60 -7.28
N GLN A 11 -7.04 30.78 -8.59
CA GLN A 11 -8.00 31.33 -9.53
C GLN A 11 -8.99 30.24 -9.95
N ASP A 12 -10.22 30.63 -10.25
CA ASP A 12 -11.23 29.71 -10.77
C ASP A 12 -10.73 29.04 -12.07
N GLY A 13 -10.69 27.71 -12.10
CA GLY A 13 -10.25 26.88 -13.22
C GLY A 13 -8.90 26.19 -13.06
N GLU A 14 -8.15 26.43 -11.98
CA GLU A 14 -6.93 25.67 -11.69
C GLU A 14 -7.26 24.28 -11.16
N GLN A 15 -6.71 23.23 -11.82
CA GLN A 15 -6.76 21.87 -11.32
C GLN A 15 -5.60 21.64 -10.34
N LEU A 16 -5.94 21.40 -9.09
CA LEU A 16 -4.98 21.17 -8.02
C LEU A 16 -4.89 19.69 -7.69
N ILE A 17 -3.69 19.19 -7.53
CA ILE A 17 -3.45 17.81 -7.10
C ILE A 17 -2.90 17.85 -5.68
N PRO A 18 -3.63 17.31 -4.68
CA PRO A 18 -3.11 17.23 -3.32
C PRO A 18 -1.98 16.20 -3.26
N VAL A 19 -0.81 16.63 -2.77
CA VAL A 19 0.36 15.78 -2.57
C VAL A 19 0.89 15.99 -1.15
N GLY A 20 0.93 14.95 -0.34
CA GLY A 20 1.36 15.05 1.06
C GLY A 20 0.99 13.84 1.89
N SER A 21 0.69 14.08 3.18
CA SER A 21 0.17 13.01 4.04
C SER A 21 -1.21 12.53 3.57
N ILE A 22 -1.61 11.34 3.99
CA ILE A 22 -2.92 10.76 3.62
C ILE A 22 -4.05 11.72 4.02
N GLU A 23 -3.99 12.27 5.23
CA GLU A 23 -4.99 13.20 5.76
C GLU A 23 -5.06 14.48 4.93
N PHE A 24 -3.91 14.99 4.48
CA PHE A 24 -3.85 16.16 3.60
C PHE A 24 -4.45 15.85 2.23
N VAL A 25 -4.11 14.71 1.65
CA VAL A 25 -4.63 14.26 0.35
C VAL A 25 -6.15 14.08 0.43
N GLU A 26 -6.66 13.37 1.42
CA GLU A 26 -8.09 13.16 1.61
C GLU A 26 -8.85 14.47 1.83
N SER A 27 -8.29 15.37 2.63
CA SER A 27 -8.86 16.71 2.83
C SER A 27 -8.90 17.52 1.53
N GLY A 28 -7.85 17.46 0.72
CA GLY A 28 -7.78 18.11 -0.58
C GLY A 28 -8.79 17.52 -1.57
N LEU A 29 -8.88 16.19 -1.65
CA LEU A 29 -9.84 15.49 -2.51
C LEU A 29 -11.28 15.86 -2.17
N ARG A 30 -11.62 15.92 -0.88
CA ARG A 30 -12.94 16.35 -0.41
C ARG A 30 -13.20 17.80 -0.77
N ARG A 31 -12.27 18.70 -0.46
CA ARG A 31 -12.46 20.13 -0.63
C ARG A 31 -12.52 20.57 -2.09
N TRP A 32 -11.64 20.02 -2.94
CA TRP A 32 -11.46 20.50 -4.32
C TRP A 32 -12.23 19.70 -5.36
N TYR A 33 -12.50 18.42 -5.06
CA TYR A 33 -13.14 17.50 -6.00
C TYR A 33 -14.47 16.93 -5.51
N GLY A 34 -14.88 17.23 -4.27
CA GLY A 34 -16.12 16.69 -3.68
C GLY A 34 -16.06 15.18 -3.46
N ILE A 35 -14.86 14.58 -3.39
CA ILE A 35 -14.66 13.16 -3.15
C ILE A 35 -14.71 12.92 -1.64
N GLU A 36 -15.88 12.51 -1.16
CA GLU A 36 -16.13 12.23 0.27
C GLU A 36 -15.56 10.89 0.72
N ARG A 37 -15.40 9.95 -0.20
CA ARG A 37 -14.86 8.63 0.10
C ARG A 37 -13.36 8.71 0.37
N GLY A 38 -12.93 8.23 1.53
CA GLY A 38 -11.51 8.06 1.85
C GLY A 38 -10.82 7.04 0.95
N LEU A 39 -9.51 7.06 0.96
CA LEU A 39 -8.70 6.08 0.23
C LEU A 39 -8.96 4.67 0.78
N THR A 40 -9.19 3.72 -0.11
CA THR A 40 -9.40 2.32 0.26
C THR A 40 -8.09 1.55 0.14
N PRO A 41 -7.68 0.80 1.18
CA PRO A 41 -6.51 -0.07 1.08
C PRO A 41 -6.68 -1.10 -0.04
N LEU A 42 -5.64 -1.32 -0.84
CA LEU A 42 -5.65 -2.30 -1.92
C LEU A 42 -5.12 -3.68 -1.48
N PHE A 43 -4.31 -3.72 -0.41
CA PHE A 43 -3.67 -4.94 0.13
C PHE A 43 -2.97 -5.77 -0.94
N ILE A 44 -3.30 -7.08 -1.00
CA ILE A 44 -2.88 -7.99 -2.05
C ILE A 44 -4.12 -8.36 -2.86
N PRO A 45 -4.34 -7.71 -4.03
CA PRO A 45 -5.44 -8.05 -4.93
C PRO A 45 -5.43 -9.53 -5.31
N GLU A 46 -6.60 -10.09 -5.59
CA GLU A 46 -6.75 -11.52 -5.86
C GLU A 46 -5.80 -12.05 -6.96
N PRO A 47 -5.60 -11.36 -8.11
CA PRO A 47 -4.67 -11.81 -9.13
C PRO A 47 -3.21 -11.91 -8.66
N LEU A 48 -2.84 -11.20 -7.58
CA LEU A 48 -1.50 -11.20 -7.01
C LEU A 48 -1.30 -12.21 -5.88
N ARG A 49 -2.37 -12.82 -5.37
CA ARG A 49 -2.29 -13.82 -4.28
C ARG A 49 -1.35 -15.00 -4.57
N PRO A 50 -1.23 -15.53 -5.80
CA PRO A 50 -0.27 -16.59 -6.11
C PRO A 50 1.19 -16.20 -5.84
N PHE A 51 1.51 -14.90 -5.88
CA PHE A 51 2.85 -14.37 -5.62
C PHE A 51 3.08 -14.01 -4.14
N ALA A 52 2.09 -14.21 -3.26
CA ALA A 52 2.25 -13.88 -1.83
C ALA A 52 3.19 -14.86 -1.11
N HIS A 53 3.31 -16.10 -1.58
CA HIS A 53 4.09 -17.19 -0.98
C HIS A 53 3.77 -17.42 0.51
N ARG A 54 2.59 -17.02 0.94
CA ARG A 54 2.06 -17.16 2.29
C ARG A 54 0.54 -17.08 2.29
N TRP A 55 -0.07 -17.57 3.36
CA TRP A 55 -1.49 -17.36 3.57
C TRP A 55 -1.77 -15.89 3.95
N VAL A 56 -2.77 -15.30 3.31
CA VAL A 56 -3.26 -13.94 3.56
C VAL A 56 -4.77 -13.90 3.46
N GLN A 57 -5.41 -13.16 4.35
CA GLN A 57 -6.86 -12.98 4.32
C GLN A 57 -7.27 -11.64 4.94
N VAL A 58 -8.33 -11.04 4.42
CA VAL A 58 -9.11 -10.02 5.12
C VAL A 58 -10.20 -10.75 5.91
N THR A 59 -10.24 -10.51 7.21
CA THR A 59 -11.25 -11.07 8.12
C THR A 59 -12.20 -9.98 8.60
N HIS A 60 -13.46 -10.32 8.77
CA HIS A 60 -14.49 -9.40 9.24
C HIS A 60 -14.76 -9.59 10.72
N GLY A 61 -14.48 -8.54 11.48
CA GLY A 61 -14.62 -8.56 12.93
C GLY A 61 -13.48 -9.26 13.67
N LYS A 62 -13.31 -8.84 14.92
CA LYS A 62 -12.21 -9.26 15.80
C LYS A 62 -12.14 -10.76 16.04
N GLN A 63 -13.31 -11.41 16.21
CA GLN A 63 -13.36 -12.84 16.48
C GLN A 63 -12.76 -13.69 15.38
N GLN A 64 -13.01 -13.34 14.10
CA GLN A 64 -12.41 -14.06 12.97
C GLN A 64 -10.91 -13.83 12.90
N ALA A 65 -10.43 -12.61 13.17
CA ALA A 65 -9.01 -12.30 13.20
C ALA A 65 -8.29 -13.05 14.33
N GLU A 66 -8.87 -13.12 15.52
CA GLU A 66 -8.33 -13.86 16.64
C GLU A 66 -8.32 -15.38 16.39
N SER A 67 -9.33 -15.92 15.70
CA SER A 67 -9.36 -17.33 15.29
C SER A 67 -8.22 -17.63 14.28
N ALA A 68 -8.07 -16.81 13.27
CA ALA A 68 -6.99 -16.95 12.29
C ALA A 68 -5.59 -16.84 12.96
N LEU A 69 -5.44 -15.92 13.92
CA LEU A 69 -4.21 -15.79 14.69
C LEU A 69 -3.93 -17.04 15.54
N ALA A 70 -4.97 -17.62 16.14
CA ALA A 70 -4.85 -18.86 16.92
C ALA A 70 -4.40 -20.05 16.06
N ASP A 71 -4.96 -20.17 14.84
CA ASP A 71 -4.60 -21.23 13.89
C ASP A 71 -3.16 -21.09 13.39
N LEU A 72 -2.70 -19.86 13.16
CA LEU A 72 -1.33 -19.57 12.67
C LEU A 72 -0.28 -19.55 13.78
N GLY A 73 -0.70 -19.42 15.06
CA GLY A 73 0.19 -19.24 16.21
C GLY A 73 0.86 -17.87 16.26
N LYS A 74 1.24 -17.31 15.10
CA LYS A 74 1.84 -15.99 14.91
C LYS A 74 1.45 -15.43 13.55
N ALA A 75 1.03 -14.16 13.50
CA ALA A 75 0.62 -13.50 12.26
C ALA A 75 1.00 -12.01 12.25
N PHE A 76 1.21 -11.45 11.07
CA PHE A 76 1.20 -10.00 10.87
C PHE A 76 -0.25 -9.56 10.72
N ILE A 77 -0.66 -8.57 11.50
CA ILE A 77 -2.03 -8.05 11.51
C ILE A 77 -2.00 -6.53 11.39
N LYS A 78 -2.88 -5.98 10.57
CA LYS A 78 -3.14 -4.54 10.45
C LYS A 78 -4.63 -4.30 10.17
N SER A 79 -5.09 -3.04 10.30
CA SER A 79 -6.42 -2.65 9.86
C SER A 79 -6.64 -2.96 8.38
N ALA A 80 -7.83 -3.43 8.06
CA ALA A 80 -8.33 -3.48 6.69
C ALA A 80 -9.37 -2.40 6.40
N SER A 81 -9.74 -1.61 7.41
CA SER A 81 -10.74 -0.53 7.29
C SER A 81 -10.11 0.80 6.86
N VAL A 82 -8.83 1.03 7.18
CA VAL A 82 -8.12 2.28 6.92
C VAL A 82 -6.75 2.02 6.28
N VAL A 83 -6.29 2.99 5.47
CA VAL A 83 -5.00 2.89 4.75
C VAL A 83 -3.82 2.89 5.73
N LYS A 84 -3.91 3.61 6.84
CA LYS A 84 -2.88 3.67 7.88
C LYS A 84 -3.51 3.44 9.26
N CYS A 85 -2.93 2.53 10.02
CA CYS A 85 -3.34 2.26 11.39
C CYS A 85 -2.14 2.20 12.34
N ASP A 86 -2.40 2.43 13.63
CA ASP A 86 -1.34 2.51 14.65
C ASP A 86 -0.94 1.14 15.22
N TYR A 87 -1.65 0.07 14.85
CA TYR A 87 -1.43 -1.25 15.40
C TYR A 87 -0.89 -2.30 14.41
N ALA A 88 -0.40 -1.86 13.24
CA ALA A 88 0.22 -2.77 12.27
C ALA A 88 1.45 -3.46 12.89
N GLY A 89 1.46 -4.80 12.95
CA GLY A 89 2.57 -5.52 13.56
C GLY A 89 2.37 -7.02 13.65
N ILE A 90 3.33 -7.69 14.30
CA ILE A 90 3.28 -9.13 14.55
C ILE A 90 2.59 -9.40 15.90
N TYR A 91 1.59 -10.27 15.84
CA TYR A 91 0.83 -10.74 17.00
C TYR A 91 1.03 -12.23 17.19
N HIS A 92 0.95 -12.70 18.44
CA HIS A 92 1.01 -14.10 18.81
C HIS A 92 -0.34 -14.60 19.30
N ALA A 93 -0.61 -15.88 19.12
CA ALA A 93 -1.83 -16.50 19.63
C ALA A 93 -2.08 -16.18 21.11
N GLY A 94 -3.31 -15.80 21.46
CA GLY A 94 -3.69 -15.36 22.78
C GLY A 94 -3.44 -13.87 23.08
N GLN A 95 -2.78 -13.12 22.23
CA GLN A 95 -2.72 -11.67 22.35
C GLN A 95 -4.05 -11.03 21.93
N LYS A 96 -4.49 -10.06 22.73
CA LYS A 96 -5.70 -9.30 22.43
C LYS A 96 -5.45 -8.33 21.28
N LEU A 97 -6.28 -8.38 20.24
CA LEU A 97 -6.22 -7.43 19.14
C LEU A 97 -6.91 -6.11 19.49
N PRO A 98 -6.46 -4.98 18.97
CA PRO A 98 -7.22 -3.72 18.99
C PRO A 98 -8.59 -3.89 18.34
N ASP A 99 -9.55 -3.05 18.70
CA ASP A 99 -10.88 -3.11 18.09
C ASP A 99 -10.89 -2.47 16.71
N ASP A 100 -11.38 -3.20 15.71
CA ASP A 100 -11.59 -2.76 14.34
C ASP A 100 -12.74 -3.53 13.72
N THR A 101 -13.23 -3.09 12.57
CA THR A 101 -14.26 -3.78 11.78
C THR A 101 -13.66 -4.88 10.92
N ASP A 102 -12.52 -4.60 10.28
CA ASP A 102 -11.87 -5.51 9.36
C ASP A 102 -10.37 -5.56 9.62
N TYR A 103 -9.80 -6.77 9.52
CA TYR A 103 -8.37 -7.00 9.73
C TYR A 103 -7.75 -7.68 8.51
N PHE A 104 -6.61 -7.18 8.08
CA PHE A 104 -5.72 -7.90 7.19
C PHE A 104 -4.81 -8.80 8.05
N VAL A 105 -4.94 -10.10 7.86
CA VAL A 105 -4.15 -11.13 8.58
C VAL A 105 -3.25 -11.84 7.58
N SER A 106 -1.98 -11.93 7.89
CA SER A 106 -0.96 -12.54 7.04
C SER A 106 -0.05 -13.46 7.84
N GLN A 107 0.17 -14.66 7.35
CA GLN A 107 1.26 -15.50 7.85
C GLN A 107 2.58 -14.73 7.76
N THR A 108 3.44 -14.87 8.77
CA THR A 108 4.77 -14.26 8.78
C THR A 108 5.71 -14.97 7.80
N ILE A 109 6.55 -14.21 7.11
CA ILE A 109 7.58 -14.69 6.20
C ILE A 109 8.93 -14.09 6.56
N ASP A 110 10.01 -14.76 6.18
CA ASP A 110 11.37 -14.32 6.47
C ASP A 110 11.88 -13.42 5.34
N ILE A 111 11.78 -12.12 5.56
CA ILE A 111 12.11 -11.07 4.59
C ILE A 111 13.58 -10.67 4.74
N VAL A 112 14.31 -10.58 3.64
CA VAL A 112 15.70 -10.10 3.56
C VAL A 112 15.76 -8.64 3.10
N SER A 113 14.91 -8.28 2.13
CA SER A 113 14.81 -6.91 1.63
C SER A 113 13.40 -6.60 1.14
N GLU A 114 13.03 -5.34 1.19
CA GLU A 114 11.75 -4.86 0.69
C GLU A 114 11.94 -3.71 -0.30
N TRP A 115 11.14 -3.74 -1.36
CA TRP A 115 11.25 -2.86 -2.50
C TRP A 115 9.90 -2.34 -2.94
N ARG A 116 9.84 -1.06 -3.28
CA ARG A 116 8.68 -0.42 -3.90
C ARG A 116 8.87 -0.28 -5.39
N ILE A 117 7.97 -0.88 -6.15
CA ILE A 117 7.91 -0.81 -7.61
C ILE A 117 6.92 0.28 -7.99
N PHE A 118 7.34 1.22 -8.83
CA PHE A 118 6.51 2.32 -9.33
C PHE A 118 5.95 1.95 -10.69
N VAL A 119 4.61 1.84 -10.78
CA VAL A 119 3.92 1.42 -12.00
C VAL A 119 3.00 2.51 -12.49
N HIS A 120 3.10 2.81 -13.79
CA HIS A 120 2.25 3.77 -14.46
C HIS A 120 1.73 3.19 -15.78
N ARG A 121 0.41 3.05 -15.88
CA ARG A 121 -0.30 2.49 -17.05
C ARG A 121 0.33 1.16 -17.50
N GLY A 122 0.54 0.25 -16.56
CA GLY A 122 1.13 -1.08 -16.79
C GLY A 122 2.64 -1.10 -17.07
N ASN A 123 3.34 0.05 -17.04
CA ASN A 123 4.78 0.10 -17.22
C ASN A 123 5.49 0.29 -15.89
N ILE A 124 6.47 -0.54 -15.62
CA ILE A 124 7.39 -0.37 -14.49
C ILE A 124 8.31 0.79 -14.82
N LEU A 125 8.32 1.83 -13.98
CA LEU A 125 9.15 3.01 -14.19
C LEU A 125 10.45 2.97 -13.38
N ASP A 126 10.38 2.44 -12.16
CA ASP A 126 11.52 2.39 -11.23
C ASP A 126 11.23 1.42 -10.09
N LEU A 127 12.26 1.11 -9.32
CA LEU A 127 12.16 0.40 -8.04
C LEU A 127 13.08 1.04 -7.00
N LYS A 128 12.64 1.06 -5.74
CA LYS A 128 13.40 1.62 -4.61
C LYS A 128 13.41 0.63 -3.45
N ASN A 129 14.62 0.34 -2.95
CA ASN A 129 14.74 -0.36 -1.68
C ASN A 129 14.33 0.58 -0.54
N TYR A 130 13.49 0.10 0.38
CA TYR A 130 13.09 0.88 1.55
C TYR A 130 13.34 0.15 2.88
N SER A 131 13.70 -1.15 2.83
CA SER A 131 13.99 -1.94 4.01
C SER A 131 14.95 -3.10 3.67
N GLY A 132 15.78 -3.49 4.63
CA GLY A 132 16.66 -4.65 4.52
C GLY A 132 17.89 -4.43 3.63
N ASP A 133 18.43 -5.51 3.07
CA ASP A 133 19.67 -5.52 2.30
C ASP A 133 19.45 -5.02 0.86
N PRO A 134 19.99 -3.84 0.47
CA PRO A 134 19.79 -3.29 -0.87
C PRO A 134 20.50 -4.08 -1.99
N TRP A 135 21.36 -5.03 -1.66
CA TRP A 135 22.01 -5.90 -2.63
C TRP A 135 21.17 -7.16 -2.97
N GLN A 136 20.11 -7.42 -2.20
CA GLN A 136 19.14 -8.47 -2.47
C GLN A 136 17.99 -7.90 -3.28
N MET A 137 18.13 -7.92 -4.60
CA MET A 137 17.13 -7.36 -5.53
C MET A 137 16.03 -8.39 -5.84
N PRO A 138 14.77 -7.95 -6.03
CA PRO A 138 13.70 -8.82 -6.48
C PRO A 138 13.96 -9.36 -7.89
N ASP A 139 13.47 -10.57 -8.15
CA ASP A 139 13.54 -11.16 -9.49
C ASP A 139 12.68 -10.37 -10.48
N ARG A 140 13.33 -9.85 -11.50
CA ARG A 140 12.69 -8.99 -12.50
C ARG A 140 11.52 -9.68 -13.20
N THR A 141 11.71 -10.94 -13.60
CA THR A 141 10.70 -11.71 -14.33
C THR A 141 9.46 -11.93 -13.47
N THR A 142 9.65 -12.17 -12.18
CA THR A 142 8.54 -12.32 -11.21
C THR A 142 7.78 -11.00 -11.04
N VAL A 143 8.48 -9.87 -10.93
CA VAL A 143 7.84 -8.54 -10.82
C VAL A 143 7.05 -8.21 -12.10
N GLU A 144 7.62 -8.47 -13.27
CA GLU A 144 6.92 -8.26 -14.56
C GLU A 144 5.63 -9.10 -14.63
N LYS A 145 5.69 -10.39 -14.24
CA LYS A 145 4.49 -11.25 -14.14
C LYS A 145 3.46 -10.75 -13.14
N MET A 146 3.86 -10.17 -12.00
CA MET A 146 2.94 -9.55 -11.06
C MET A 146 2.19 -8.38 -11.70
N VAL A 147 2.91 -7.50 -12.42
CA VAL A 147 2.30 -6.34 -13.10
C VAL A 147 1.36 -6.81 -14.22
N GLU A 148 1.73 -7.82 -15.00
CA GLU A 148 0.90 -8.41 -16.05
C GLU A 148 -0.36 -9.09 -15.49
N ALA A 149 -0.24 -9.79 -14.36
CA ALA A 149 -1.36 -10.48 -13.72
C ALA A 149 -2.37 -9.51 -13.09
N PHE A 150 -1.91 -8.33 -12.68
CA PHE A 150 -2.77 -7.33 -12.04
C PHE A 150 -3.49 -6.50 -13.11
N THR A 151 -4.60 -7.04 -13.62
CA THR A 151 -5.54 -6.37 -14.55
C THR A 151 -6.56 -5.51 -13.79
N ASN A 152 -7.21 -4.56 -14.49
CA ASN A 152 -8.16 -3.59 -13.89
C ASN A 152 -7.53 -2.76 -12.76
N THR A 153 -6.30 -2.33 -12.97
CA THR A 153 -5.51 -1.58 -12.00
C THR A 153 -5.86 -0.10 -11.99
N PRO A 154 -5.56 0.63 -10.89
CA PRO A 154 -5.34 2.06 -10.98
C PRO A 154 -4.29 2.37 -12.05
N LYS A 155 -4.44 3.48 -12.76
CA LYS A 155 -3.46 3.87 -13.79
C LYS A 155 -2.08 4.15 -13.22
N ALA A 156 -2.01 4.63 -11.98
CA ALA A 156 -0.79 4.81 -11.22
C ALA A 156 -0.92 4.13 -9.84
N TYR A 157 0.04 3.26 -9.51
CA TYR A 157 0.08 2.56 -8.23
C TYR A 157 1.52 2.19 -7.88
N THR A 158 1.73 1.77 -6.63
CA THR A 158 2.97 1.11 -6.24
C THR A 158 2.70 -0.33 -5.82
N LEU A 159 3.63 -1.20 -6.17
CA LEU A 159 3.65 -2.60 -5.80
C LEU A 159 4.84 -2.84 -4.87
N ASP A 160 4.57 -3.18 -3.61
CA ASP A 160 5.61 -3.54 -2.67
C ASP A 160 5.89 -5.03 -2.75
N VAL A 161 7.16 -5.37 -2.92
CA VAL A 161 7.65 -6.74 -2.99
C VAL A 161 8.79 -6.97 -2.02
N ALA A 162 8.95 -8.20 -1.58
CA ALA A 162 10.07 -8.62 -0.73
C ALA A 162 10.88 -9.71 -1.40
N VAL A 163 12.19 -9.72 -1.12
CA VAL A 163 13.04 -10.88 -1.34
C VAL A 163 13.03 -11.69 -0.05
N LEU A 164 12.65 -12.94 -0.15
CA LEU A 164 12.62 -13.87 0.97
C LEU A 164 13.98 -14.54 1.16
N ARG A 165 14.25 -15.07 2.36
CA ARG A 165 15.52 -15.76 2.67
C ARG A 165 15.78 -16.96 1.75
N ASN A 166 14.76 -17.57 1.19
CA ASN A 166 14.90 -18.66 0.19
C ASN A 166 15.14 -18.17 -1.24
N GLY A 167 15.30 -16.84 -1.45
CA GLY A 167 15.52 -16.20 -2.74
C GLY A 167 14.27 -15.92 -3.56
N GLN A 168 13.08 -16.29 -3.09
CA GLN A 168 11.83 -15.98 -3.79
C GLN A 168 11.48 -14.50 -3.67
N THR A 169 10.85 -13.96 -4.72
CA THR A 169 10.24 -12.61 -4.70
C THR A 169 8.75 -12.76 -4.39
N ALA A 170 8.31 -12.16 -3.28
CA ALA A 170 6.94 -12.20 -2.81
C ALA A 170 6.27 -10.83 -2.89
N VAL A 171 4.98 -10.78 -3.25
CA VAL A 171 4.19 -9.54 -3.10
C VAL A 171 3.91 -9.29 -1.62
N ILE A 172 4.08 -8.03 -1.20
CA ILE A 172 3.75 -7.56 0.14
C ILE A 172 2.41 -6.83 0.14
N GLU A 173 2.27 -5.80 -0.65
CA GLU A 173 1.02 -5.06 -0.81
C GLU A 173 1.02 -4.15 -2.05
N VAL A 174 -0.15 -3.62 -2.38
CA VAL A 174 -0.34 -2.60 -3.42
C VAL A 174 -0.87 -1.33 -2.76
N HIS A 175 -0.35 -0.18 -3.16
CA HIS A 175 -0.84 1.13 -2.71
C HIS A 175 -1.36 1.98 -3.85
N ASN A 176 -2.39 2.76 -3.57
CA ASN A 176 -2.73 3.90 -4.40
C ASN A 176 -1.56 4.86 -4.46
N PHE A 177 -1.20 5.32 -5.66
CA PHE A 177 0.00 6.14 -5.85
C PHE A 177 0.01 7.42 -5.00
N ILE A 178 -1.15 8.07 -4.87
CA ILE A 178 -1.30 9.32 -4.09
C ILE A 178 -1.13 9.14 -2.57
N ALA A 179 -1.13 7.92 -2.07
CA ALA A 179 -0.99 7.59 -0.65
C ALA A 179 0.33 6.88 -0.33
N CYS A 180 1.31 6.87 -1.24
CA CYS A 180 2.57 6.14 -1.06
C CYS A 180 3.77 7.06 -0.84
N GLY A 181 4.78 6.55 -0.10
CA GLY A 181 6.09 7.19 0.00
C GLY A 181 6.91 6.99 -1.28
N LEU A 182 7.65 8.02 -1.70
CA LEU A 182 8.42 7.99 -2.96
C LEU A 182 9.80 7.35 -2.82
N TYR A 183 10.39 7.32 -1.62
CA TYR A 183 11.74 6.76 -1.35
C TYR A 183 12.82 7.22 -2.34
N GLY A 184 12.74 8.50 -2.77
CA GLY A 184 13.67 9.07 -3.75
C GLY A 184 13.32 8.75 -5.21
N PHE A 185 12.16 8.18 -5.49
CA PHE A 185 11.66 8.07 -6.87
C PHE A 185 11.46 9.45 -7.49
N THR A 186 12.03 9.64 -8.69
CA THR A 186 11.87 10.84 -9.51
C THR A 186 11.60 10.41 -10.94
N SER A 187 10.68 11.10 -11.61
CA SER A 187 10.34 10.80 -13.00
C SER A 187 9.68 12.02 -13.64
N PRO A 188 9.95 12.32 -14.92
CA PRO A 188 9.17 13.29 -15.68
C PRO A 188 7.68 12.97 -15.75
N LYS A 189 7.30 11.70 -15.53
CA LYS A 189 5.91 11.23 -15.47
C LYS A 189 5.25 11.45 -14.12
N LEU A 190 5.98 11.87 -13.09
CA LEU A 190 5.47 12.03 -11.73
C LEU A 190 4.19 12.89 -11.65
N PRO A 191 4.10 14.07 -12.31
CA PRO A 191 2.85 14.84 -12.32
C PRO A 191 1.66 14.07 -12.91
N LEU A 192 1.88 13.33 -14.01
CA LEU A 192 0.83 12.50 -14.62
C LEU A 192 0.42 11.34 -13.73
N MET A 193 1.36 10.75 -12.99
CA MET A 193 1.05 9.67 -12.05
C MET A 193 0.16 10.17 -10.91
N TYR A 194 0.37 11.37 -10.41
CA TYR A 194 -0.53 11.98 -9.42
C TYR A 194 -1.92 12.24 -10.00
N CYS A 195 -2.03 12.77 -11.23
CA CYS A 195 -3.33 12.91 -11.90
C CYS A 195 -4.03 11.56 -12.05
N ASP A 196 -3.32 10.57 -12.58
CA ASP A 196 -3.86 9.22 -12.83
C ASP A 196 -4.13 8.42 -11.53
N GLY A 197 -3.58 8.85 -10.39
CA GLY A 197 -3.82 8.24 -9.08
C GLY A 197 -5.10 8.75 -8.40
N ILE A 198 -5.69 9.85 -8.89
CA ILE A 198 -6.96 10.40 -8.38
C ILE A 198 -8.15 9.80 -9.15
N TYR A 199 -8.01 9.51 -10.43
CA TYR A 199 -9.01 9.01 -11.36
C TYR A 199 -8.71 7.53 -11.71
#